data_249c8101f27b1789448f8269530230ec
#
_entry.id   249c8101f27b1789448f8269530230ec
#
_cell.length_a   1.000
_cell.length_b   1.000
_cell.length_c   1.000
_cell.angle_alpha   90.00
_cell.angle_beta   90.00
_cell.angle_gamma   90.00
#
_symmetry.space_group_name_H-M   'P 1'
#
loop_
_entity.id
_entity.type
_entity.pdbx_description
1 polymer ?
#
loop_
_entity_poly.entity_id
_entity_poly.type
_entity_poly.pdbx_seq_one_letter_code
_entity_poly.pdbx_strand_id
1 'polypeptide(L)'
;VNATPEVNMNLGLVSLMKGDKTAAEAYFGKAAGTKELGESMGNLYIAQGQYERAVNSFGDSKTNSAALAQILAKDYNKAKNTLANVERPDAYTDYLMAVLGARTNNSSMVTSSLKSAVAKDSSLAKKAATDLEFAKYFTNADFMSIVK
;
A
#
# COMPACT_ATOMS: atom_id res chain seq x y z
N VAL A 1 22.02 -4.91 -28.42
CA VAL A 1 20.58 -4.98 -28.30
C VAL A 1 20.07 -3.79 -27.50
N ASN A 2 19.20 -3.01 -28.10
CA ASN A 2 18.61 -1.86 -27.41
C ASN A 2 17.57 -2.37 -26.39
N ALA A 3 17.84 -2.14 -25.12
CA ALA A 3 16.88 -2.48 -24.06
C ALA A 3 15.74 -1.47 -24.06
N THR A 4 14.51 -1.96 -24.22
CA THR A 4 13.30 -1.13 -24.13
C THR A 4 12.99 -0.81 -22.66
N PRO A 5 12.14 0.21 -22.37
CA PRO A 5 11.70 0.46 -20.99
C PRO A 5 11.10 -0.79 -20.34
N GLU A 6 10.32 -1.59 -21.06
CA GLU A 6 9.73 -2.82 -20.55
C GLU A 6 10.78 -3.86 -20.17
N VAL A 7 11.84 -4.01 -20.99
CA VAL A 7 12.94 -4.93 -20.69
C VAL A 7 13.68 -4.48 -19.43
N ASN A 8 13.98 -3.17 -19.31
CA ASN A 8 14.64 -2.63 -18.13
C ASN A 8 13.77 -2.81 -16.88
N MET A 9 12.49 -2.62 -16.98
CA MET A 9 11.58 -2.83 -15.87
C MET A 9 11.60 -4.30 -15.42
N ASN A 10 11.55 -5.23 -16.38
CA ASN A 10 11.62 -6.66 -16.07
C ASN A 10 12.94 -7.05 -15.43
N LEU A 11 14.06 -6.50 -15.90
CA LEU A 11 15.38 -6.72 -15.30
C LEU A 11 15.44 -6.17 -13.87
N GLY A 12 14.81 -5.02 -13.65
CA GLY A 12 14.70 -4.45 -12.31
C GLY A 12 13.91 -5.35 -11.37
N LEU A 13 12.80 -5.90 -11.83
CA LEU A 13 11.97 -6.82 -11.04
C LEU A 13 12.73 -8.12 -10.72
N VAL A 14 13.47 -8.67 -11.68
CA VAL A 14 14.31 -9.85 -11.47
C VAL A 14 15.40 -9.56 -10.44
N SER A 15 16.07 -8.40 -10.55
CA SER A 15 17.09 -7.98 -9.59
C SER A 15 16.52 -7.83 -8.18
N LEU A 16 15.33 -7.28 -8.08
CA LEU A 16 14.61 -7.13 -6.79
C LEU A 16 14.30 -8.49 -6.18
N MET A 17 13.84 -9.44 -6.98
CA MET A 17 13.55 -10.80 -6.53
C MET A 17 14.80 -11.51 -6.02
N LYS A 18 15.97 -11.18 -6.59
CA LYS A 18 17.27 -11.71 -6.14
C LYS A 18 17.82 -10.95 -4.93
N GLY A 19 17.12 -9.92 -4.46
CA GLY A 19 17.56 -9.10 -3.35
C GLY A 19 18.59 -8.02 -3.71
N ASP A 20 18.89 -7.83 -4.98
CA ASP A 20 19.81 -6.80 -5.45
C ASP A 20 19.07 -5.50 -5.72
N LYS A 21 18.86 -4.73 -4.66
CA LYS A 21 18.10 -3.48 -4.72
C LYS A 21 18.81 -2.40 -5.53
N THR A 22 20.13 -2.36 -5.48
CA THR A 22 20.93 -1.38 -6.24
C THR A 22 20.80 -1.60 -7.74
N ALA A 23 20.89 -2.87 -8.20
CA ALA A 23 20.71 -3.21 -9.61
C ALA A 23 19.25 -2.92 -10.03
N ALA A 24 18.28 -3.21 -9.16
CA ALA A 24 16.87 -2.91 -9.45
C ALA A 24 16.66 -1.42 -9.69
N GLU A 25 17.21 -0.55 -8.84
CA GLU A 25 17.10 0.90 -9.03
C GLU A 25 17.73 1.34 -10.35
N ALA A 26 18.88 0.78 -10.71
CA ALA A 26 19.56 1.12 -11.96
C ALA A 26 18.71 0.76 -13.18
N TYR A 27 18.12 -0.43 -13.19
CA TYR A 27 17.24 -0.85 -14.29
C TYR A 27 15.96 -0.03 -14.35
N PHE A 28 15.34 0.25 -13.21
CA PHE A 28 14.16 1.09 -13.17
C PHE A 28 14.44 2.51 -13.64
N GLY A 29 15.62 3.06 -13.31
CA GLY A 29 16.04 4.36 -13.81
C GLY A 29 16.12 4.41 -15.34
N LYS A 30 16.54 3.31 -15.97
CA LYS A 30 16.59 3.21 -17.44
C LYS A 30 15.22 3.06 -18.08
N ALA A 31 14.22 2.64 -17.32
CA ALA A 31 12.85 2.51 -17.80
C ALA A 31 12.03 3.78 -17.56
N ALA A 32 12.68 4.91 -17.24
CA ALA A 32 12.04 6.16 -16.88
C ALA A 32 10.95 6.59 -17.87
N GLY A 33 9.89 7.19 -17.35
CA GLY A 33 8.82 7.78 -18.15
C GLY A 33 7.57 6.93 -18.27
N THR A 34 7.52 5.72 -17.68
CA THR A 34 6.32 4.89 -17.69
C THR A 34 5.61 4.94 -16.32
N LYS A 35 4.29 4.80 -16.34
CA LYS A 35 3.49 4.69 -15.12
C LYS A 35 3.88 3.44 -14.33
N GLU A 36 4.09 2.34 -15.03
CA GLU A 36 4.49 1.06 -14.45
C GLU A 36 5.84 1.18 -13.73
N LEU A 37 6.76 1.99 -14.27
CA LEU A 37 8.02 2.27 -13.59
C LEU A 37 7.79 2.94 -12.25
N GLY A 38 6.95 3.97 -12.20
CA GLY A 38 6.65 4.68 -10.97
C GLY A 38 6.12 3.73 -9.91
N GLU A 39 5.22 2.83 -10.28
CA GLU A 39 4.67 1.83 -9.38
C GLU A 39 5.72 0.83 -8.92
N SER A 40 6.56 0.34 -9.82
CA SER A 40 7.61 -0.62 -9.49
C SER A 40 8.64 -0.01 -8.53
N MET A 41 9.07 1.22 -8.80
CA MET A 41 9.98 1.94 -7.91
C MET A 41 9.34 2.25 -6.57
N GLY A 42 8.08 2.64 -6.57
CA GLY A 42 7.35 2.89 -5.34
C GLY A 42 7.31 1.66 -4.45
N ASN A 43 7.01 0.51 -5.02
CA ASN A 43 7.01 -0.76 -4.28
C ASN A 43 8.41 -1.13 -3.77
N LEU A 44 9.44 -0.88 -4.57
CA LEU A 44 10.82 -1.09 -4.14
C LEU A 44 11.16 -0.24 -2.93
N TYR A 45 10.83 1.05 -2.97
CA TYR A 45 11.09 1.97 -1.86
C TYR A 45 10.31 1.60 -0.60
N ILE A 46 9.08 1.12 -0.73
CA ILE A 46 8.32 0.60 0.42
C ILE A 46 9.09 -0.56 1.06
N ALA A 47 9.57 -1.50 0.25
CA ALA A 47 10.33 -2.65 0.75
C ALA A 47 11.62 -2.24 1.45
N GLN A 48 12.22 -1.11 1.05
CA GLN A 48 13.43 -0.56 1.65
C GLN A 48 13.16 0.32 2.87
N GLY A 49 11.91 0.59 3.20
CA GLY A 49 11.54 1.50 4.27
C GLY A 49 11.71 2.98 3.91
N GLN A 50 11.88 3.30 2.62
CA GLN A 50 12.04 4.67 2.13
C GLN A 50 10.69 5.22 1.65
N TYR A 51 9.82 5.49 2.61
CA TYR A 51 8.41 5.77 2.33
C TYR A 51 8.18 7.09 1.58
N GLU A 52 8.96 8.13 1.88
CA GLU A 52 8.84 9.41 1.19
C GLU A 52 9.23 9.30 -0.29
N ARG A 53 10.28 8.52 -0.58
CA ARG A 53 10.67 8.23 -1.95
C ARG A 53 9.59 7.43 -2.67
N ALA A 54 8.96 6.50 -1.97
CA ALA A 54 7.85 5.73 -2.51
C ALA A 54 6.69 6.66 -2.89
N VAL A 55 6.32 7.58 -2.00
CA VAL A 55 5.26 8.56 -2.27
C VAL A 55 5.57 9.37 -3.54
N ASN A 56 6.80 9.84 -3.67
CA ASN A 56 7.23 10.61 -4.86
C ASN A 56 7.16 9.76 -6.13
N SER A 57 7.53 8.49 -6.04
CA SER A 57 7.52 7.58 -7.19
C SER A 57 6.10 7.26 -7.66
N PHE A 58 5.16 7.11 -6.73
CA PHE A 58 3.75 6.90 -7.08
C PHE A 58 3.08 8.18 -7.62
N GLY A 59 3.57 9.35 -7.22
CA GLY A 59 3.01 10.63 -7.67
C GLY A 59 1.52 10.75 -7.37
N ASP A 60 0.73 11.00 -8.40
CA ASP A 60 -0.73 11.17 -8.31
C ASP A 60 -1.50 9.88 -8.55
N SER A 61 -0.84 8.72 -8.55
CA SER A 61 -1.50 7.44 -8.74
C SER A 61 -2.59 7.23 -7.69
N LYS A 62 -3.75 6.77 -8.14
CA LYS A 62 -4.90 6.47 -7.27
C LYS A 62 -5.01 4.96 -7.11
N THR A 63 -4.06 4.37 -6.38
CA THR A 63 -3.97 2.93 -6.16
C THR A 63 -3.80 2.62 -4.68
N ASN A 64 -4.08 1.38 -4.31
CA ASN A 64 -3.84 0.92 -2.93
C ASN A 64 -2.37 1.04 -2.54
N SER A 65 -1.45 0.73 -3.45
CA SER A 65 -0.01 0.82 -3.17
C SER A 65 0.42 2.25 -2.90
N ALA A 66 -0.06 3.21 -3.68
CA ALA A 66 0.21 4.63 -3.46
C ALA A 66 -0.32 5.08 -2.09
N ALA A 67 -1.53 4.67 -1.75
CA ALA A 67 -2.13 4.99 -0.45
C ALA A 67 -1.33 4.38 0.70
N LEU A 68 -0.87 3.14 0.54
CA LEU A 68 -0.03 2.48 1.55
C LEU A 68 1.25 3.28 1.81
N ALA A 69 1.94 3.70 0.73
CA ALA A 69 3.15 4.52 0.86
C ALA A 69 2.85 5.80 1.62
N GLN A 70 1.75 6.47 1.32
CA GLN A 70 1.35 7.70 1.98
C GLN A 70 1.04 7.48 3.47
N ILE A 71 0.39 6.38 3.81
CA ILE A 71 0.12 6.02 5.21
C ILE A 71 1.44 5.80 5.95
N LEU A 72 2.36 5.04 5.37
CA LEU A 72 3.65 4.73 5.98
C LEU A 72 4.53 5.97 6.10
N ALA A 73 4.42 6.92 5.17
CA ALA A 73 5.10 8.21 5.23
C ALA A 73 4.39 9.20 6.16
N LYS A 74 3.28 8.80 6.77
CA LYS A 74 2.47 9.61 7.69
C LYS A 74 1.76 10.80 7.02
N ASP A 75 1.57 10.74 5.71
CA ASP A 75 0.78 11.73 4.98
C ASP A 75 -0.68 11.25 4.90
N TYR A 76 -1.36 11.34 6.03
CA TYR A 76 -2.69 10.75 6.21
C TYR A 76 -3.77 11.44 5.37
N ASN A 77 -3.68 12.75 5.21
CA ASN A 77 -4.66 13.49 4.40
C ASN A 77 -4.58 13.08 2.94
N LYS A 78 -3.37 12.96 2.41
CA LYS A 78 -3.15 12.51 1.04
C LYS A 78 -3.61 11.06 0.86
N ALA A 79 -3.31 10.20 1.83
CA ALA A 79 -3.74 8.79 1.81
C ALA A 79 -5.26 8.67 1.76
N LYS A 80 -5.96 9.46 2.57
CA LYS A 80 -7.42 9.46 2.59
C LYS A 80 -7.99 9.85 1.21
N ASN A 81 -7.44 10.91 0.62
CA ASN A 81 -7.85 11.36 -0.71
C ASN A 81 -7.57 10.28 -1.77
N THR A 82 -6.40 9.65 -1.72
CA THR A 82 -6.03 8.58 -2.65
C THR A 82 -7.00 7.41 -2.55
N LEU A 83 -7.30 6.94 -1.33
CA LEU A 83 -8.21 5.81 -1.11
C LEU A 83 -9.63 6.14 -1.58
N ALA A 84 -10.08 7.38 -1.39
CA ALA A 84 -11.40 7.81 -1.84
C ALA A 84 -11.53 7.85 -3.36
N ASN A 85 -10.42 7.87 -4.09
CA ASN A 85 -10.40 8.03 -5.55
C ASN A 85 -9.81 6.82 -6.29
N VAL A 86 -9.62 5.69 -5.60
CA VAL A 86 -9.18 4.45 -6.25
C VAL A 86 -10.23 4.04 -7.28
N GLU A 87 -9.83 3.81 -8.53
CA GLU A 87 -10.76 3.52 -9.63
C GLU A 87 -11.53 2.22 -9.45
N ARG A 88 -10.85 1.20 -8.91
CA ARG A 88 -11.44 -0.12 -8.68
C ARG A 88 -11.21 -0.54 -7.23
N PRO A 89 -11.94 0.09 -6.29
CA PRO A 89 -11.74 -0.24 -4.88
C PRO A 89 -12.13 -1.69 -4.62
N ASP A 90 -11.30 -2.37 -3.84
CA ASP A 90 -11.50 -3.76 -3.46
C ASP A 90 -11.50 -3.88 -1.92
N ALA A 91 -11.52 -5.11 -1.43
CA ALA A 91 -11.47 -5.35 0.01
C ALA A 91 -10.24 -4.73 0.67
N TYR A 92 -9.09 -4.75 -0.03
CA TYR A 92 -7.85 -4.18 0.51
C TYR A 92 -7.92 -2.66 0.60
N THR A 93 -8.64 -2.00 -0.31
CA THR A 93 -8.88 -0.55 -0.23
C THR A 93 -9.56 -0.19 1.09
N ASP A 94 -10.60 -0.95 1.44
CA ASP A 94 -11.32 -0.76 2.70
C ASP A 94 -10.41 -1.10 3.90
N TYR A 95 -9.58 -2.13 3.78
CA TYR A 95 -8.63 -2.51 4.81
C TYR A 95 -7.64 -1.36 5.10
N LEU A 96 -7.10 -0.73 4.06
CA LEU A 96 -6.21 0.42 4.20
C LEU A 96 -6.91 1.62 4.82
N MET A 97 -8.20 1.83 4.52
CA MET A 97 -8.99 2.85 5.19
C MET A 97 -9.09 2.58 6.69
N ALA A 98 -9.26 1.32 7.07
CA ALA A 98 -9.29 0.94 8.49
C ALA A 98 -7.93 1.21 9.15
N VAL A 99 -6.83 0.87 8.48
CA VAL A 99 -5.48 1.18 8.97
C VAL A 99 -5.29 2.68 9.16
N LEU A 100 -5.73 3.47 8.19
CA LEU A 100 -5.70 4.93 8.27
C LEU A 100 -6.50 5.42 9.47
N GLY A 101 -7.69 4.86 9.70
CA GLY A 101 -8.52 5.17 10.86
C GLY A 101 -7.80 4.89 12.17
N ALA A 102 -7.09 3.75 12.25
CA ALA A 102 -6.34 3.37 13.45
C ALA A 102 -5.20 4.36 13.71
N ARG A 103 -4.48 4.77 12.69
CA ARG A 103 -3.37 5.73 12.82
C ARG A 103 -3.81 7.14 13.17
N THR A 104 -5.05 7.50 12.80
CA THR A 104 -5.61 8.83 13.08
C THR A 104 -6.56 8.83 14.27
N ASN A 105 -6.62 7.74 15.02
CA ASN A 105 -7.48 7.57 16.20
C ASN A 105 -8.99 7.76 15.89
N ASN A 106 -9.40 7.32 14.72
CA ASN A 106 -10.80 7.39 14.29
C ASN A 106 -11.43 6.00 14.39
N SER A 107 -12.03 5.70 15.54
CA SER A 107 -12.65 4.40 15.83
C SER A 107 -13.76 4.03 14.85
N SER A 108 -14.61 4.99 14.50
CA SER A 108 -15.71 4.77 13.53
C SER A 108 -15.18 4.34 12.17
N MET A 109 -14.12 4.99 11.71
CA MET A 109 -13.48 4.64 10.43
C MET A 109 -12.89 3.23 10.49
N VAL A 110 -12.26 2.87 11.62
CA VAL A 110 -11.70 1.52 11.79
C VAL A 110 -12.79 0.47 11.66
N THR A 111 -13.85 0.59 12.44
CA THR A 111 -14.89 -0.45 12.49
C THR A 111 -15.71 -0.51 11.21
N SER A 112 -16.12 0.63 10.66
CA SER A 112 -16.93 0.64 9.44
C SER A 112 -16.14 0.14 8.22
N SER A 113 -14.89 0.58 8.08
CA SER A 113 -14.05 0.17 6.95
C SER A 113 -13.63 -1.29 7.06
N LEU A 114 -13.29 -1.74 8.26
CA LEU A 114 -12.89 -3.13 8.48
C LEU A 114 -14.07 -4.07 8.25
N LYS A 115 -15.27 -3.70 8.70
CA LYS A 115 -16.49 -4.47 8.44
C LYS A 115 -16.73 -4.62 6.94
N SER A 116 -16.60 -3.54 6.19
CA SER A 116 -16.72 -3.56 4.73
C SER A 116 -15.66 -4.45 4.07
N ALA A 117 -14.41 -4.35 4.51
CA ALA A 117 -13.31 -5.17 4.00
C ALA A 117 -13.58 -6.66 4.21
N VAL A 118 -13.99 -7.05 5.42
CA VAL A 118 -14.27 -8.44 5.77
C VAL A 118 -15.49 -8.97 5.01
N ALA A 119 -16.49 -8.11 4.76
CA ALA A 119 -17.65 -8.50 3.96
C ALA A 119 -17.28 -8.85 2.52
N LYS A 120 -16.26 -8.17 1.98
CA LYS A 120 -15.77 -8.42 0.62
C LYS A 120 -14.77 -9.58 0.56
N ASP A 121 -13.95 -9.73 1.60
CA ASP A 121 -12.92 -10.78 1.71
C ASP A 121 -12.80 -11.21 3.16
N SER A 122 -13.44 -12.33 3.51
CA SER A 122 -13.48 -12.83 4.88
C SER A 122 -12.10 -13.19 5.45
N SER A 123 -11.11 -13.47 4.60
CA SER A 123 -9.75 -13.77 5.06
C SER A 123 -9.09 -12.58 5.76
N LEU A 124 -9.57 -11.36 5.50
CA LEU A 124 -9.04 -10.16 6.13
C LEU A 124 -9.38 -10.06 7.63
N ALA A 125 -10.42 -10.74 8.08
CA ALA A 125 -10.72 -10.82 9.51
C ALA A 125 -9.56 -11.44 10.29
N LYS A 126 -9.03 -12.55 9.79
CA LYS A 126 -7.91 -13.26 10.41
C LYS A 126 -6.64 -12.42 10.38
N LYS A 127 -6.39 -11.72 9.27
CA LYS A 127 -5.26 -10.81 9.13
C LYS A 127 -5.36 -9.67 10.14
N ALA A 128 -6.53 -9.03 10.26
CA ALA A 128 -6.75 -7.91 11.15
C ALA A 128 -6.59 -8.30 12.62
N ALA A 129 -7.00 -9.51 12.97
CA ALA A 129 -6.93 -10.00 14.35
C ALA A 129 -5.50 -10.02 14.92
N THR A 130 -4.49 -10.09 14.05
CA THR A 130 -3.07 -10.14 14.45
C THR A 130 -2.26 -8.97 13.90
N ASP A 131 -2.88 -8.03 13.18
CA ASP A 131 -2.19 -6.89 12.60
C ASP A 131 -1.92 -5.84 13.68
N LEU A 132 -0.65 -5.53 13.91
CA LEU A 132 -0.25 -4.56 14.93
C LEU A 132 -0.77 -3.14 14.67
N GLU A 133 -1.16 -2.83 13.44
CA GLU A 133 -1.82 -1.56 13.14
C GLU A 133 -3.10 -1.39 13.96
N PHE A 134 -3.75 -2.48 14.33
CA PHE A 134 -5.00 -2.48 15.11
C PHE A 134 -4.79 -2.82 16.59
N ALA A 135 -3.55 -2.79 17.08
CA ALA A 135 -3.25 -3.21 18.46
C ALA A 135 -4.12 -2.51 19.52
N LYS A 136 -4.41 -1.22 19.33
CA LYS A 136 -5.27 -0.46 20.25
C LYS A 136 -6.71 -0.97 20.30
N TYR A 137 -7.13 -1.70 19.27
CA TYR A 137 -8.50 -2.15 19.11
C TYR A 137 -8.71 -3.63 19.42
N PHE A 138 -7.63 -4.35 19.78
CA PHE A 138 -7.73 -5.78 20.06
C PHE A 138 -8.70 -6.13 21.19
N THR A 139 -8.92 -5.19 22.11
CA THR A 139 -9.87 -5.36 23.23
C THR A 139 -11.19 -4.62 23.01
N ASN A 140 -11.36 -3.95 21.87
CA ASN A 140 -12.58 -3.23 21.53
C ASN A 140 -13.66 -4.23 21.10
N ALA A 141 -14.85 -4.13 21.68
CA ALA A 141 -15.93 -5.09 21.43
C ALA A 141 -16.38 -5.13 19.95
N ASP A 142 -16.51 -3.96 19.32
CA ASP A 142 -16.91 -3.87 17.92
C ASP A 142 -15.85 -4.49 17.01
N PHE A 143 -14.58 -4.18 17.26
CA PHE A 143 -13.46 -4.78 16.52
C PHE A 143 -13.45 -6.30 16.67
N MET A 144 -13.56 -6.79 17.91
CA MET A 144 -13.56 -8.23 18.20
C MET A 144 -14.70 -8.95 17.46
N SER A 145 -15.87 -8.34 17.37
CA SER A 145 -17.00 -8.95 16.67
C SER A 145 -16.77 -9.03 15.15
N ILE A 146 -16.01 -8.10 14.58
CA ILE A 146 -15.72 -8.07 13.14
C ILE A 146 -14.69 -9.15 12.78
N VAL A 147 -13.67 -9.35 13.61
CA VAL A 147 -12.53 -10.26 13.30
C VAL A 147 -12.76 -11.68 13.81
N LYS A 148 -13.88 -11.95 14.36
CA LYS A 148 -14.22 -13.23 14.95
C LYS A 148 -14.28 -14.38 13.93
#